data_57de950ca5a9bbe879c72cfa4801ab82
#
_entry.id   57de950ca5a9bbe879c72cfa4801ab82
#
_cell.length_a   1.000
_cell.length_b   1.000
_cell.length_c   1.000
_cell.angle_alpha   90.00
_cell.angle_beta   90.00
_cell.angle_gamma   90.00
#
_symmetry.space_group_name_H-M   'P 1'
#
loop_
_entity.id
_entity.type
_entity.pdbx_description
1 polymer ?
#
loop_
_entity_poly.entity_id
_entity_poly.type
_entity_poly.pdbx_seq_one_letter_code
_entity_poly.pdbx_strand_id
1 'polypeptide(L)'
;MQKIHSFIALSLSSVFMAAASVAHAQNIAAGKEKATALCAACHGADGVTVIDPSYPKLAGQYPDYLARALQDYQSGARKNAIMMGFAATLTKEDIANVSAYYASLPSPLKVKK
;
A
#
# COMPACT_ATOMS: atom_id res chain seq x y z
N MET A 1 31.22 -67.85 12.41
CA MET A 1 31.35 -66.79 11.38
C MET A 1 30.05 -66.02 11.34
N GLN A 2 29.96 -64.86 12.03
CA GLN A 2 28.78 -64.00 12.03
C GLN A 2 29.07 -62.80 11.13
N LYS A 3 28.31 -62.68 10.07
CA LYS A 3 28.37 -61.52 9.17
C LYS A 3 27.53 -60.39 9.77
N ILE A 4 28.22 -59.32 10.18
CA ILE A 4 27.59 -58.08 10.65
C ILE A 4 27.22 -57.28 9.41
N HIS A 5 25.91 -57.11 9.19
CA HIS A 5 25.40 -56.24 8.16
C HIS A 5 25.24 -54.83 8.77
N SER A 6 26.16 -53.94 8.32
CA SER A 6 26.13 -52.54 8.71
C SER A 6 25.04 -51.83 7.89
N PHE A 7 23.93 -51.47 8.51
CA PHE A 7 22.93 -50.60 7.88
C PHE A 7 23.36 -49.15 8.04
N ILE A 8 23.80 -48.56 6.95
CA ILE A 8 24.07 -47.13 6.86
C ILE A 8 22.72 -46.45 6.69
N ALA A 9 22.21 -45.82 7.73
CA ALA A 9 21.04 -44.99 7.67
C ALA A 9 21.41 -43.62 7.07
N LEU A 10 20.99 -43.43 5.83
CA LEU A 10 21.14 -42.14 5.13
C LEU A 10 20.02 -41.22 5.63
N SER A 11 20.34 -40.32 6.56
CA SER A 11 19.38 -39.30 7.02
C SER A 11 19.34 -38.18 5.97
N LEU A 12 18.26 -38.11 5.18
CA LEU A 12 17.94 -36.94 4.36
C LEU A 12 17.51 -35.80 5.29
N SER A 13 18.43 -34.87 5.56
CA SER A 13 18.09 -33.59 6.18
C SER A 13 17.39 -32.74 5.13
N SER A 14 16.07 -32.67 5.20
CA SER A 14 15.27 -31.72 4.41
C SER A 14 15.52 -30.31 4.93
N VAL A 15 16.33 -29.54 4.22
CA VAL A 15 16.47 -28.09 4.45
C VAL A 15 15.19 -27.42 3.99
N PHE A 16 14.33 -27.11 4.94
CA PHE A 16 13.13 -26.29 4.69
C PHE A 16 13.59 -24.85 4.50
N MET A 17 13.75 -24.43 3.26
CA MET A 17 13.99 -23.03 2.93
C MET A 17 12.70 -22.26 3.14
N ALA A 18 12.53 -21.67 4.32
CA ALA A 18 11.48 -20.70 4.57
C ALA A 18 11.73 -19.48 3.71
N ALA A 19 10.95 -19.33 2.62
CA ALA A 19 10.91 -18.10 1.87
C ALA A 19 10.33 -17.02 2.79
N ALA A 20 11.19 -16.18 3.37
CA ALA A 20 10.79 -14.99 4.08
C ALA A 20 10.13 -14.06 3.08
N SER A 21 8.80 -13.98 3.12
CA SER A 21 8.05 -12.95 2.41
C SER A 21 8.46 -11.62 3.03
N VAL A 22 9.27 -10.84 2.32
CA VAL A 22 9.60 -9.47 2.70
C VAL A 22 8.31 -8.67 2.51
N ALA A 23 7.51 -8.58 3.56
CA ALA A 23 6.41 -7.63 3.59
C ALA A 23 7.06 -6.23 3.48
N HIS A 24 6.87 -5.56 2.36
CA HIS A 24 7.33 -4.19 2.20
C HIS A 24 6.53 -3.33 3.19
N ALA A 25 7.20 -2.91 4.26
CA ALA A 25 6.62 -1.95 5.20
C ALA A 25 6.33 -0.66 4.43
N GLN A 26 5.10 -0.16 4.58
CA GLN A 26 4.68 1.10 3.98
C GLN A 26 5.54 2.23 4.53
N ASN A 27 6.07 3.06 3.64
CA ASN A 27 6.93 4.19 4.01
C ASN A 27 6.12 5.49 3.98
N ILE A 28 5.72 5.97 5.16
CA ILE A 28 4.92 7.19 5.32
C ILE A 28 5.70 8.44 4.84
N ALA A 29 7.01 8.50 5.06
CA ALA A 29 7.83 9.62 4.61
C ALA A 29 7.90 9.70 3.08
N ALA A 30 8.13 8.58 2.40
CA ALA A 30 8.08 8.50 0.94
C ALA A 30 6.68 8.80 0.40
N GLY A 31 5.65 8.36 1.10
CA GLY A 31 4.25 8.68 0.80
C GLY A 31 3.98 10.19 0.89
N LYS A 32 4.51 10.86 1.91
CA LYS A 32 4.41 12.31 2.06
C LYS A 32 5.05 13.05 0.89
N GLU A 33 6.25 12.66 0.49
CA GLU A 33 6.95 13.29 -0.65
C GLU A 33 6.13 13.14 -1.93
N LYS A 34 5.67 11.94 -2.22
CA LYS A 34 4.86 11.68 -3.41
C LYS A 34 3.53 12.42 -3.37
N ALA A 35 2.84 12.43 -2.25
CA ALA A 35 1.58 13.13 -2.06
C ALA A 35 1.75 14.64 -2.20
N THR A 36 2.84 15.22 -1.68
CA THR A 36 3.15 16.65 -1.82
C THR A 36 3.36 17.02 -3.27
N ALA A 37 4.03 16.18 -4.04
CA ALA A 37 4.33 16.43 -5.44
C ALA A 37 3.10 16.32 -6.37
N LEU A 38 2.19 15.37 -6.10
CA LEU A 38 1.13 14.99 -7.04
C LEU A 38 -0.29 15.23 -6.54
N CYS A 39 -0.54 15.18 -5.25
CA CYS A 39 -1.90 15.07 -4.68
C CYS A 39 -2.32 16.35 -3.94
N ALA A 40 -1.37 17.00 -3.27
CA ALA A 40 -1.65 18.09 -2.33
C ALA A 40 -2.28 19.31 -2.99
N ALA A 41 -1.97 19.60 -4.25
CA ALA A 41 -2.52 20.73 -4.96
C ALA A 41 -4.06 20.70 -5.03
N CYS A 42 -4.65 19.51 -5.10
CA CYS A 42 -6.09 19.33 -5.19
C CYS A 42 -6.72 18.86 -3.88
N HIS A 43 -6.07 17.95 -3.17
CA HIS A 43 -6.60 17.33 -1.95
C HIS A 43 -6.14 18.00 -0.65
N GLY A 44 -5.23 18.98 -0.73
CA GLY A 44 -4.60 19.64 0.39
C GLY A 44 -3.41 18.85 0.95
N ALA A 45 -2.42 19.58 1.46
CA ALA A 45 -1.27 18.99 2.14
C ALA A 45 -1.67 18.26 3.43
N ASP A 46 -2.75 18.71 4.08
CA ASP A 46 -3.37 18.11 5.25
C ASP A 46 -4.40 17.02 4.90
N GLY A 47 -4.69 16.82 3.61
CA GLY A 47 -5.72 15.89 3.14
C GLY A 47 -7.15 16.32 3.49
N VAL A 48 -7.36 17.56 3.91
CA VAL A 48 -8.65 18.11 4.35
C VAL A 48 -9.01 19.37 3.59
N THR A 49 -8.04 20.27 3.39
CA THR A 49 -8.24 21.56 2.73
C THR A 49 -8.18 21.39 1.21
N VAL A 50 -9.30 20.95 0.66
CA VAL A 50 -9.46 20.71 -0.78
C VAL A 50 -9.67 22.04 -1.52
N ILE A 51 -9.21 22.12 -2.77
CA ILE A 51 -9.38 23.35 -3.59
C ILE A 51 -10.79 23.50 -4.16
N ASP A 52 -11.56 22.43 -4.20
CA ASP A 52 -12.93 22.40 -4.68
C ASP A 52 -13.78 21.44 -3.82
N PRO A 53 -15.01 21.81 -3.43
CA PRO A 53 -15.86 20.95 -2.62
C PRO A 53 -16.19 19.57 -3.23
N SER A 54 -16.06 19.43 -4.53
CA SER A 54 -16.25 18.11 -5.21
C SER A 54 -15.09 17.15 -5.02
N TYR A 55 -13.92 17.65 -4.58
CA TYR A 55 -12.78 16.79 -4.32
C TYR A 55 -12.88 16.16 -2.93
N PRO A 56 -12.64 14.84 -2.82
CA PRO A 56 -12.77 14.17 -1.54
C PRO A 56 -11.63 14.52 -0.58
N LYS A 57 -11.95 14.60 0.70
CA LYS A 57 -10.98 14.64 1.78
C LYS A 57 -10.39 13.24 1.96
N LEU A 58 -9.08 13.16 2.12
CA LEU A 58 -8.34 11.90 2.18
C LEU A 58 -7.82 11.58 3.58
N ALA A 59 -7.66 12.60 4.43
CA ALA A 59 -7.07 12.46 5.77
C ALA A 59 -7.87 11.50 6.66
N GLY A 60 -7.15 10.53 7.24
CA GLY A 60 -7.71 9.55 8.16
C GLY A 60 -8.62 8.50 7.53
N GLN A 61 -8.66 8.42 6.18
CA GLN A 61 -9.33 7.34 5.48
C GLN A 61 -8.55 6.03 5.66
N TYR A 62 -9.20 4.89 5.54
CA TYR A 62 -8.54 3.58 5.61
C TYR A 62 -7.52 3.43 4.48
N PRO A 63 -6.28 2.98 4.78
CA PRO A 63 -5.23 2.90 3.78
C PRO A 63 -5.52 1.89 2.66
N ASP A 64 -6.16 0.78 2.97
CA ASP A 64 -6.59 -0.22 2.00
C ASP A 64 -7.70 0.32 1.08
N TYR A 65 -8.61 1.14 1.58
CA TYR A 65 -9.61 1.82 0.76
C TYR A 65 -8.96 2.80 -0.22
N LEU A 66 -8.02 3.62 0.25
CA LEU A 66 -7.29 4.56 -0.61
C LEU A 66 -6.49 3.84 -1.69
N ALA A 67 -5.78 2.77 -1.30
CA ALA A 67 -5.01 1.97 -2.24
C ALA A 67 -5.90 1.34 -3.31
N ARG A 68 -7.04 0.78 -2.90
CA ARG A 68 -8.00 0.20 -3.84
C ARG A 68 -8.57 1.25 -4.80
N ALA A 69 -8.92 2.44 -4.30
CA ALA A 69 -9.43 3.51 -5.14
C ALA A 69 -8.42 3.91 -6.22
N LEU A 70 -7.13 4.05 -5.87
CA LEU A 70 -6.06 4.36 -6.82
C LEU A 70 -5.87 3.24 -7.85
N GLN A 71 -5.89 1.98 -7.43
CA GLN A 71 -5.83 0.82 -8.33
C GLN A 71 -7.02 0.77 -9.29
N ASP A 72 -8.21 1.09 -8.81
CA ASP A 72 -9.41 1.11 -9.62
C ASP A 72 -9.38 2.24 -10.65
N TYR A 73 -8.78 3.39 -10.35
CA TYR A 73 -8.50 4.42 -11.34
C TYR A 73 -7.46 3.97 -12.37
N GLN A 74 -6.43 3.24 -11.98
CA GLN A 74 -5.43 2.69 -12.91
C GLN A 74 -6.05 1.69 -13.89
N SER A 75 -6.93 0.82 -13.41
CA SER A 75 -7.57 -0.21 -14.22
C SER A 75 -8.75 0.29 -15.05
N GLY A 76 -9.26 1.49 -14.75
CA GLY A 76 -10.48 2.02 -15.34
C GLY A 76 -11.78 1.51 -14.70
N ALA A 77 -11.70 0.69 -13.63
CA ALA A 77 -12.85 0.26 -12.86
C ALA A 77 -13.55 1.45 -12.17
N ARG A 78 -12.78 2.46 -11.78
CA ARG A 78 -13.28 3.74 -11.29
C ARG A 78 -12.95 4.83 -12.29
N LYS A 79 -13.95 5.61 -12.71
CA LYS A 79 -13.81 6.58 -13.79
C LYS A 79 -13.80 8.01 -13.28
N ASN A 80 -12.69 8.68 -13.48
CA ASN A 80 -12.50 10.11 -13.37
C ASN A 80 -11.25 10.45 -14.16
N ALA A 81 -11.37 11.27 -15.20
CA ALA A 81 -10.27 11.54 -16.13
C ALA A 81 -9.03 12.13 -15.44
N ILE A 82 -9.22 13.01 -14.45
CA ILE A 82 -8.12 13.63 -13.69
C ILE A 82 -7.41 12.57 -12.85
N MET A 83 -8.15 11.82 -12.03
CA MET A 83 -7.57 10.82 -11.16
C MET A 83 -6.98 9.63 -11.92
N MET A 84 -7.55 9.25 -13.05
CA MET A 84 -6.96 8.21 -13.92
C MET A 84 -5.59 8.65 -14.44
N GLY A 85 -5.42 9.92 -14.80
CA GLY A 85 -4.13 10.48 -15.24
C GLY A 85 -3.08 10.45 -14.14
N PHE A 86 -3.42 10.85 -12.91
CA PHE A 86 -2.49 10.81 -11.78
C PHE A 86 -2.18 9.38 -11.35
N ALA A 87 -3.19 8.54 -11.20
CA ALA A 87 -3.02 7.15 -10.77
C ALA A 87 -2.16 6.34 -11.74
N ALA A 88 -2.25 6.61 -13.05
CA ALA A 88 -1.44 5.95 -14.07
C ALA A 88 0.08 6.15 -13.88
N THR A 89 0.49 7.22 -13.21
CA THR A 89 1.91 7.52 -12.95
C THR A 89 2.46 6.82 -11.71
N LEU A 90 1.62 6.22 -10.88
CA LEU A 90 1.99 5.63 -9.60
C LEU A 90 2.42 4.17 -9.76
N THR A 91 3.50 3.80 -9.10
CA THR A 91 3.87 2.40 -8.90
C THR A 91 2.99 1.77 -7.81
N LYS A 92 3.04 0.45 -7.69
CA LYS A 92 2.37 -0.27 -6.60
C LYS A 92 2.88 0.19 -5.22
N GLU A 93 4.17 0.46 -5.11
CA GLU A 93 4.79 0.98 -3.90
C GLU A 93 4.34 2.41 -3.61
N ASP A 94 4.30 3.30 -4.60
CA ASP A 94 3.77 4.65 -4.46
C ASP A 94 2.34 4.64 -3.91
N ILE A 95 1.48 3.78 -4.45
CA ILE A 95 0.09 3.63 -4.00
C ILE A 95 0.04 3.23 -2.52
N ALA A 96 0.83 2.24 -2.11
CA ALA A 96 0.87 1.80 -0.72
C ALA A 96 1.35 2.91 0.21
N ASN A 97 2.41 3.63 -0.16
CA ASN A 97 3.02 4.68 0.63
C ASN A 97 2.13 5.92 0.76
N VAL A 98 1.56 6.40 -0.34
CA VAL A 98 0.62 7.54 -0.36
C VAL A 98 -0.63 7.23 0.46
N SER A 99 -1.17 6.03 0.32
CA SER A 99 -2.34 5.59 1.07
C SER A 99 -2.06 5.54 2.57
N ALA A 100 -0.90 5.02 2.98
CA ALA A 100 -0.47 5.01 4.38
C ALA A 100 -0.27 6.44 4.92
N TYR A 101 0.30 7.34 4.12
CA TYR A 101 0.48 8.73 4.52
C TYR A 101 -0.84 9.43 4.82
N TYR A 102 -1.78 9.44 3.86
CA TYR A 102 -3.07 10.10 4.08
C TYR A 102 -3.88 9.45 5.21
N ALA A 103 -3.83 8.13 5.34
CA ALA A 103 -4.48 7.41 6.44
C ALA A 103 -3.94 7.82 7.81
N SER A 104 -2.67 8.21 7.90
CA SER A 104 -2.01 8.64 9.16
C SER A 104 -2.36 10.05 9.59
N LEU A 105 -2.94 10.86 8.72
CA LEU A 105 -3.28 12.25 9.02
C LEU A 105 -4.55 12.35 9.88
N PRO A 106 -4.66 13.40 10.73
CA PRO A 106 -5.87 13.63 11.53
C PRO A 106 -7.12 13.72 10.66
N SER A 107 -8.12 12.89 10.98
CA SER A 107 -9.37 12.83 10.22
C SER A 107 -10.40 13.86 10.69
N PRO A 108 -11.03 14.62 9.78
CA PRO A 108 -12.21 15.38 10.09
C PRO A 108 -13.46 14.50 10.11
N LEU A 109 -13.36 13.26 9.66
CA LEU A 109 -14.48 12.32 9.60
C LEU A 109 -14.79 11.84 11.02
N LYS A 110 -15.98 12.23 11.53
CA LYS A 110 -16.49 11.76 12.81
C LYS A 110 -17.50 10.65 12.55
N VAL A 111 -17.25 9.48 13.10
CA VAL A 111 -18.27 8.43 13.17
C VAL A 111 -19.35 8.93 14.15
N LYS A 112 -20.56 9.14 13.64
CA LYS A 112 -21.72 9.43 14.48
C LYS A 112 -22.01 8.16 15.28
N LYS A 113 -21.79 8.21 16.59
CA LYS A 113 -22.19 7.13 17.51
C LYS A 113 -23.71 7.14 17.69
#